data_62df2fa96aa2a32b71ca321b2a40fd77
#
_entry.id   62df2fa96aa2a32b71ca321b2a40fd77
#
_cell.length_a   1.000
_cell.length_b   1.000
_cell.length_c   1.000
_cell.angle_alpha   90.00
_cell.angle_beta   90.00
_cell.angle_gamma   90.00
#
_symmetry.space_group_name_H-M   'P 1'
#
loop_
_entity.id
_entity.type
_entity.pdbx_description
1 polymer ?
#
loop_
_entity_poly.entity_id
_entity_poly.type
_entity_poly.pdbx_seq_one_letter_code
_entity_poly.pdbx_strand_id
1 'polypeptide(L)'
;MQTNFTAEQLSDPDFARSNEVLRACVHCGFCTATCPTYQVLGDELDSPRGRIYLMKDMLEQERVPDDKTVLHIDRCLSCLACMTTCPSGVHYMHLVDHGRAYIEEHYRRPWRDRALRWLLAKVLPYPGRFRLALVGAKLGRPFRRLVPDARLRAMLEMAPRRIPPVSRNDDPQVFPAEGARRMRVALMTGCAQRALNTDINDATIRVLTRLGAEVVVAEGAGCCGALTHHMGQAEESHASAAANIRAWMREKRGDGLDAVVINTSGCGNTVKDYGHMFREDPLAADAAEVSAMARDVSEVLKELAPAAEAPEPLRVAYHAACSLQHGQQEIGRAH
;
A
#
# COMPACT_ATOMS: atom_id res chain seq x y z
N MET A 1 19.55 -13.27 13.40
CA MET A 1 19.61 -13.47 14.87
C MET A 1 19.14 -14.86 15.23
N GLN A 2 19.44 -15.35 16.44
CA GLN A 2 18.91 -16.63 16.93
C GLN A 2 17.42 -16.48 17.29
N THR A 3 16.62 -17.48 16.96
CA THR A 3 15.19 -17.57 17.22
C THR A 3 14.87 -18.88 17.97
N ASN A 4 13.79 -18.87 18.75
CA ASN A 4 13.39 -19.99 19.61
C ASN A 4 11.90 -20.35 19.42
N PHE A 5 11.41 -20.29 18.16
CA PHE A 5 10.07 -20.73 17.84
C PHE A 5 9.90 -22.24 18.02
N THR A 6 8.75 -22.66 18.53
CA THR A 6 8.38 -24.07 18.66
C THR A 6 8.03 -24.68 17.29
N ALA A 7 8.02 -26.00 17.20
CA ALA A 7 7.59 -26.67 15.96
C ALA A 7 6.11 -26.40 15.65
N GLU A 8 5.27 -26.21 16.67
CA GLU A 8 3.86 -25.86 16.53
C GLU A 8 3.71 -24.47 15.90
N GLN A 9 4.41 -23.45 16.43
CA GLN A 9 4.44 -22.10 15.85
C GLN A 9 4.92 -22.11 14.40
N LEU A 10 5.94 -22.88 14.09
CA LEU A 10 6.50 -22.96 12.73
C LEU A 10 5.60 -23.74 11.75
N SER A 11 4.55 -24.43 12.22
CA SER A 11 3.53 -25.00 11.34
C SER A 11 2.59 -23.96 10.76
N ASP A 12 2.52 -22.77 11.37
CA ASP A 12 1.81 -21.61 10.83
C ASP A 12 2.69 -20.88 9.80
N PRO A 13 2.20 -20.62 8.59
CA PRO A 13 2.97 -19.98 7.51
C PRO A 13 3.46 -18.58 7.83
N ASP A 14 2.72 -17.78 8.64
CA ASP A 14 3.10 -16.42 9.01
C ASP A 14 4.20 -16.42 10.07
N PHE A 15 4.15 -17.33 11.04
CA PHE A 15 5.23 -17.55 11.99
C PHE A 15 6.48 -18.11 11.31
N ALA A 16 6.34 -19.07 10.40
CA ALA A 16 7.45 -19.61 9.62
C ALA A 16 8.16 -18.50 8.81
N ARG A 17 7.38 -17.65 8.12
CA ARG A 17 7.91 -16.51 7.38
C ARG A 17 8.59 -15.48 8.29
N SER A 18 7.98 -15.16 9.43
CA SER A 18 8.59 -14.26 10.42
C SER A 18 9.92 -14.82 10.96
N ASN A 19 9.99 -16.12 11.22
CA ASN A 19 11.22 -16.78 11.64
C ASN A 19 12.33 -16.65 10.59
N GLU A 20 12.04 -16.87 9.30
CA GLU A 20 13.01 -16.67 8.21
C GLU A 20 13.55 -15.22 8.21
N VAL A 21 12.66 -14.24 8.27
CA VAL A 21 13.02 -12.81 8.26
C VAL A 21 13.87 -12.45 9.48
N LEU A 22 13.49 -12.92 10.67
CA LEU A 22 14.22 -12.71 11.92
C LEU A 22 15.62 -13.33 11.87
N ARG A 23 15.75 -14.55 11.33
CA ARG A 23 17.04 -15.24 11.21
C ARG A 23 17.99 -14.57 10.22
N ALA A 24 17.47 -13.93 9.18
CA ALA A 24 18.28 -13.13 8.26
C ALA A 24 18.90 -11.89 8.92
N CYS A 25 18.31 -11.36 10.00
CA CYS A 25 18.81 -10.15 10.66
C CYS A 25 20.05 -10.44 11.51
N VAL A 26 21.18 -9.82 11.19
CA VAL A 26 22.43 -9.87 11.98
C VAL A 26 22.58 -8.73 12.98
N HIS A 27 21.56 -7.89 13.12
CA HIS A 27 21.47 -6.79 14.08
C HIS A 27 22.57 -5.70 13.93
N CYS A 28 23.14 -5.52 12.73
CA CYS A 28 24.26 -4.61 12.47
C CYS A 28 23.94 -3.12 12.62
N GLY A 29 22.67 -2.73 12.50
CA GLY A 29 22.21 -1.35 12.68
C GLY A 29 22.24 -0.45 11.42
N PHE A 30 22.66 -0.91 10.23
CA PHE A 30 22.65 -0.08 9.01
C PHE A 30 21.28 0.53 8.70
N CYS A 31 20.20 -0.19 9.02
CA CYS A 31 18.85 0.28 8.83
C CYS A 31 18.46 1.51 9.67
N THR A 32 19.22 1.84 10.73
CA THR A 32 18.92 3.01 11.58
C THR A 32 19.20 4.32 10.85
N ALA A 33 20.23 4.35 9.99
CA ALA A 33 20.61 5.53 9.25
C ALA A 33 19.54 6.02 8.27
N THR A 34 18.71 5.11 7.75
CA THR A 34 17.66 5.42 6.77
C THR A 34 16.26 5.47 7.37
N CYS A 35 16.10 5.12 8.65
CA CYS A 35 14.80 5.10 9.29
C CYS A 35 14.34 6.50 9.72
N PRO A 36 13.28 7.09 9.12
CA PRO A 36 12.86 8.44 9.44
C PRO A 36 12.36 8.58 10.88
N THR A 37 11.70 7.57 11.43
CA THR A 37 11.22 7.62 12.83
C THR A 37 12.37 7.61 13.82
N TYR A 38 13.40 6.80 13.57
CA TYR A 38 14.60 6.81 14.41
C TYR A 38 15.37 8.14 14.30
N GLN A 39 15.53 8.68 13.09
CA GLN A 39 16.22 9.94 12.87
C GLN A 39 15.53 11.13 13.56
N VAL A 40 14.22 11.12 13.67
CA VAL A 40 13.45 12.21 14.28
C VAL A 40 13.28 12.03 15.78
N LEU A 41 13.07 10.80 16.25
CA LEU A 41 12.72 10.54 17.67
C LEU A 41 13.92 10.13 18.53
N GLY A 42 14.99 9.56 17.93
CA GLY A 42 16.19 9.12 18.63
C GLY A 42 16.00 7.89 19.53
N ASP A 43 14.82 7.27 19.53
CA ASP A 43 14.53 6.09 20.34
C ASP A 43 14.88 4.83 19.57
N GLU A 44 15.71 3.96 20.16
CA GLU A 44 16.13 2.70 19.55
C GLU A 44 14.93 1.80 19.19
N LEU A 45 13.87 1.78 19.98
CA LEU A 45 12.68 1.00 19.70
C LEU A 45 11.85 1.55 18.53
N ASP A 46 12.09 2.79 18.12
CA ASP A 46 11.55 3.37 16.88
C ASP A 46 12.43 3.09 15.65
N SER A 47 13.55 2.37 15.82
CA SER A 47 14.39 1.88 14.74
C SER A 47 13.87 0.56 14.16
N PRO A 48 14.24 0.18 12.92
CA PRO A 48 13.85 -1.10 12.35
C PRO A 48 14.38 -2.29 13.18
N ARG A 49 15.63 -2.25 13.62
CA ARG A 49 16.20 -3.34 14.43
C ARG A 49 15.57 -3.43 15.82
N GLY A 50 15.22 -2.30 16.43
CA GLY A 50 14.48 -2.28 17.70
C GLY A 50 13.10 -2.87 17.56
N ARG A 51 12.38 -2.52 16.49
CA ARG A 51 11.08 -3.12 16.16
C ARG A 51 11.18 -4.61 15.84
N ILE A 52 12.23 -5.05 15.14
CA ILE A 52 12.50 -6.47 14.90
C ILE A 52 12.64 -7.21 16.24
N TYR A 53 13.33 -6.62 17.19
CA TYR A 53 13.48 -7.21 18.53
C TYR A 53 12.15 -7.29 19.28
N LEU A 54 11.34 -6.23 19.25
CA LEU A 54 10.01 -6.22 19.87
C LEU A 54 9.08 -7.28 19.26
N MET A 55 9.07 -7.40 17.91
CA MET A 55 8.27 -8.41 17.23
C MET A 55 8.76 -9.81 17.50
N LYS A 56 10.09 -10.04 17.54
CA LYS A 56 10.67 -11.32 17.93
C LYS A 56 10.19 -11.74 19.32
N ASP A 57 10.35 -10.89 20.30
CA ASP A 57 9.96 -11.16 21.68
C ASP A 57 8.45 -11.44 21.81
N MET A 58 7.63 -10.63 21.14
CA MET A 58 6.18 -10.78 21.13
C MET A 58 5.73 -12.12 20.50
N LEU A 59 6.29 -12.48 19.34
CA LEU A 59 5.88 -13.66 18.59
C LEU A 59 6.43 -14.97 19.18
N GLU A 60 7.69 -15.00 19.64
CA GLU A 60 8.27 -16.21 20.25
C GLU A 60 7.55 -16.61 21.53
N GLN A 61 7.09 -15.63 22.32
CA GLN A 61 6.42 -15.90 23.59
C GLN A 61 4.90 -15.95 23.46
N GLU A 62 4.34 -15.69 22.29
CA GLU A 62 2.90 -15.53 22.06
C GLU A 62 2.23 -14.64 23.14
N ARG A 63 2.97 -13.64 23.57
CA ARG A 63 2.48 -12.77 24.64
C ARG A 63 1.51 -11.73 24.11
N VAL A 64 0.55 -11.36 24.94
CA VAL A 64 -0.29 -10.19 24.68
C VAL A 64 0.61 -8.95 24.57
N PRO A 65 0.54 -8.20 23.45
CA PRO A 65 1.34 -7.00 23.26
C PRO A 65 1.06 -5.95 24.35
N ASP A 66 2.11 -5.34 24.88
CA ASP A 66 1.99 -4.21 25.78
C ASP A 66 1.89 -2.87 25.02
N ASP A 67 1.46 -1.81 25.72
CA ASP A 67 1.31 -0.46 25.15
C ASP A 67 2.59 0.05 24.50
N LYS A 68 3.76 -0.31 25.05
CA LYS A 68 5.06 0.10 24.53
C LYS A 68 5.36 -0.58 23.20
N THR A 69 5.18 -1.88 23.10
CA THR A 69 5.34 -2.63 21.84
C THR A 69 4.42 -2.07 20.76
N VAL A 70 3.13 -1.89 21.10
CA VAL A 70 2.14 -1.34 20.17
C VAL A 70 2.52 0.06 19.68
N LEU A 71 2.95 0.95 20.60
CA LEU A 71 3.36 2.30 20.26
C LEU A 71 4.47 2.33 19.21
N HIS A 72 5.53 1.55 19.41
CA HIS A 72 6.68 1.56 18.51
C HIS A 72 6.39 0.88 17.16
N ILE A 73 5.58 -0.18 17.14
CA ILE A 73 5.17 -0.82 15.89
C ILE A 73 4.22 0.10 15.10
N ASP A 74 3.25 0.74 15.75
CA ASP A 74 2.31 1.67 15.11
C ASP A 74 3.00 2.93 14.54
N ARG A 75 4.11 3.37 15.11
CA ARG A 75 4.92 4.49 14.60
C ARG A 75 5.69 4.17 13.32
N CYS A 76 5.78 2.90 12.92
CA CYS A 76 6.43 2.55 11.67
C CYS A 76 5.65 3.10 10.47
N LEU A 77 6.33 3.89 9.62
CA LEU A 77 5.72 4.53 8.44
C LEU A 77 5.60 3.59 7.23
N SER A 78 6.05 2.34 7.34
CA SER A 78 6.10 1.39 6.21
C SER A 78 6.79 1.96 4.96
N CYS A 79 7.78 2.82 5.16
CA CYS A 79 8.54 3.43 4.06
C CYS A 79 9.52 2.46 3.38
N LEU A 80 9.83 1.34 4.03
CA LEU A 80 10.69 0.23 3.56
C LEU A 80 12.15 0.59 3.24
N ALA A 81 12.59 1.81 3.58
CA ALA A 81 13.98 2.24 3.37
C ALA A 81 15.00 1.32 4.09
N CYS A 82 14.58 0.69 5.18
CA CYS A 82 15.38 -0.30 5.89
C CYS A 82 15.63 -1.59 5.08
N MET A 83 14.76 -1.93 4.13
CA MET A 83 14.93 -3.12 3.27
C MET A 83 16.04 -2.90 2.24
N THR A 84 16.01 -1.78 1.52
CA THR A 84 17.00 -1.47 0.49
C THR A 84 18.39 -1.17 1.05
N THR A 85 18.46 -0.76 2.32
CA THR A 85 19.74 -0.51 3.02
C THR A 85 20.33 -1.77 3.64
N CYS A 86 19.52 -2.83 3.82
CA CYS A 86 19.94 -4.02 4.56
C CYS A 86 20.87 -4.90 3.72
N PRO A 87 22.16 -5.10 4.12
CA PRO A 87 23.06 -5.99 3.38
C PRO A 87 22.73 -7.48 3.55
N SER A 88 21.95 -7.82 4.57
CA SER A 88 21.51 -9.21 4.85
C SER A 88 20.17 -9.57 4.21
N GLY A 89 19.55 -8.65 3.42
CA GLY A 89 18.31 -8.93 2.72
C GLY A 89 17.09 -9.18 3.63
N VAL A 90 17.03 -8.56 4.80
CA VAL A 90 15.91 -8.70 5.73
C VAL A 90 14.62 -8.16 5.10
N HIS A 91 13.65 -9.03 4.85
CA HIS A 91 12.36 -8.67 4.29
C HIS A 91 11.42 -8.12 5.38
N TYR A 92 11.74 -6.92 5.86
CA TYR A 92 11.07 -6.28 7.00
C TYR A 92 9.56 -6.10 6.80
N MET A 93 9.09 -5.90 5.56
CA MET A 93 7.67 -5.69 5.24
C MET A 93 6.80 -6.83 5.78
N HIS A 94 7.11 -8.07 5.44
CA HIS A 94 6.32 -9.22 5.89
C HIS A 94 6.32 -9.37 7.42
N LEU A 95 7.44 -9.06 8.07
CA LEU A 95 7.52 -9.14 9.53
C LEU A 95 6.64 -8.08 10.22
N VAL A 96 6.68 -6.82 9.73
CA VAL A 96 5.87 -5.74 10.34
C VAL A 96 4.38 -5.91 10.06
N ASP A 97 4.01 -6.47 8.91
CA ASP A 97 2.62 -6.74 8.57
C ASP A 97 2.06 -7.88 9.43
N HIS A 98 2.82 -8.98 9.62
CA HIS A 98 2.44 -10.02 10.57
C HIS A 98 2.38 -9.48 12.02
N GLY A 99 3.37 -8.70 12.46
CA GLY A 99 3.35 -8.08 13.78
C GLY A 99 2.14 -7.18 14.02
N ARG A 100 1.67 -6.45 13.01
CA ARG A 100 0.46 -5.62 13.08
C ARG A 100 -0.82 -6.45 13.12
N ALA A 101 -0.89 -7.55 12.35
CA ALA A 101 -2.02 -8.48 12.39
C ALA A 101 -2.12 -9.12 13.78
N TYR A 102 -1.00 -9.61 14.33
CA TYR A 102 -0.92 -10.16 15.68
C TYR A 102 -1.37 -9.15 16.76
N ILE A 103 -0.94 -7.88 16.66
CA ILE A 103 -1.36 -6.81 17.58
C ILE A 103 -2.87 -6.56 17.47
N GLU A 104 -3.43 -6.50 16.26
CA GLU A 104 -4.86 -6.22 16.08
C GLU A 104 -5.73 -7.33 16.67
N GLU A 105 -5.28 -8.58 16.62
CA GLU A 105 -5.96 -9.73 17.17
C GLU A 105 -5.85 -9.81 18.70
N HIS A 106 -4.65 -9.60 19.27
CA HIS A 106 -4.36 -9.89 20.67
C HIS A 106 -4.37 -8.67 21.59
N TYR A 107 -4.29 -7.44 21.06
CA TYR A 107 -4.24 -6.22 21.85
C TYR A 107 -5.55 -5.44 21.83
N ARG A 108 -6.11 -5.22 23.00
CA ARG A 108 -7.35 -4.43 23.13
C ARG A 108 -7.05 -2.93 23.16
N ARG A 109 -7.06 -2.30 22.01
CA ARG A 109 -6.86 -0.84 21.88
C ARG A 109 -7.90 -0.03 22.67
N PRO A 110 -7.55 1.17 23.17
CA PRO A 110 -8.51 2.11 23.75
C PRO A 110 -9.70 2.37 22.79
N TRP A 111 -10.88 2.58 23.33
CA TRP A 111 -12.11 2.69 22.52
C TRP A 111 -12.06 3.79 21.45
N ARG A 112 -11.39 4.93 21.76
CA ARG A 112 -11.22 6.04 20.80
C ARG A 112 -10.37 5.63 19.59
N ASP A 113 -9.32 4.87 19.81
CA ASP A 113 -8.46 4.37 18.75
C ASP A 113 -9.19 3.35 17.89
N ARG A 114 -9.93 2.43 18.52
CA ARG A 114 -10.78 1.46 17.84
C ARG A 114 -11.84 2.16 16.97
N ALA A 115 -12.51 3.17 17.52
CA ALA A 115 -13.54 3.92 16.79
C ALA A 115 -12.94 4.66 15.58
N LEU A 116 -11.77 5.31 15.75
CA LEU A 116 -11.10 5.99 14.65
C LEU A 116 -10.62 5.01 13.57
N ARG A 117 -9.99 3.90 13.95
CA ARG A 117 -9.53 2.86 13.02
C ARG A 117 -10.71 2.25 12.25
N TRP A 118 -11.78 1.93 12.95
CA TRP A 118 -13.02 1.46 12.32
C TRP A 118 -13.59 2.48 11.32
N LEU A 119 -13.66 3.76 11.71
CA LEU A 119 -14.13 4.83 10.83
C LEU A 119 -13.27 4.92 9.57
N LEU A 120 -11.94 4.91 9.70
CA LEU A 120 -11.02 4.94 8.57
C LEU A 120 -11.21 3.74 7.64
N ALA A 121 -11.30 2.53 8.20
CA ALA A 121 -11.50 1.29 7.43
C ALA A 121 -12.83 1.25 6.69
N LYS A 122 -13.91 1.83 7.25
CA LYS A 122 -15.25 1.81 6.64
C LYS A 122 -15.55 3.03 5.75
N VAL A 123 -14.68 4.04 5.74
CA VAL A 123 -14.88 5.28 4.95
C VAL A 123 -13.88 5.40 3.82
N LEU A 124 -12.57 5.35 4.10
CA LEU A 124 -11.54 5.66 3.10
C LEU A 124 -11.49 4.70 1.89
N PRO A 125 -11.68 3.37 2.05
CA PRO A 125 -11.69 2.44 0.91
C PRO A 125 -12.85 2.64 -0.06
N TYR A 126 -13.89 3.38 0.35
CA TYR A 126 -15.13 3.56 -0.41
C TYR A 126 -15.27 5.00 -0.90
N PRO A 127 -15.00 5.30 -2.18
CA PRO A 127 -14.96 6.67 -2.70
C PRO A 127 -16.21 7.51 -2.40
N GLY A 128 -17.41 6.92 -2.49
CA GLY A 128 -18.67 7.61 -2.18
C GLY A 128 -18.78 8.01 -0.71
N ARG A 129 -18.43 7.09 0.21
CA ARG A 129 -18.42 7.37 1.66
C ARG A 129 -17.35 8.40 2.02
N PHE A 130 -16.18 8.30 1.38
CA PHE A 130 -15.09 9.23 1.62
C PHE A 130 -15.46 10.64 1.12
N ARG A 131 -16.09 10.77 -0.05
CA ARG A 131 -16.59 12.07 -0.53
C ARG A 131 -17.61 12.68 0.42
N LEU A 132 -18.53 11.89 0.97
CA LEU A 132 -19.49 12.34 1.99
C LEU A 132 -18.75 12.83 3.25
N ALA A 133 -17.74 12.09 3.71
CA ALA A 133 -16.92 12.52 4.84
C ALA A 133 -16.16 13.82 4.55
N LEU A 134 -15.66 14.02 3.32
CA LEU A 134 -15.03 15.28 2.91
C LEU A 134 -16.00 16.47 2.90
N VAL A 135 -17.27 16.25 2.51
CA VAL A 135 -18.32 17.28 2.64
C VAL A 135 -18.53 17.62 4.10
N GLY A 136 -18.66 16.62 4.97
CA GLY A 136 -18.77 16.84 6.43
C GLY A 136 -17.56 17.56 7.00
N ALA A 137 -16.35 17.20 6.57
CA ALA A 137 -15.12 17.86 6.99
C ALA A 137 -15.07 19.35 6.53
N LYS A 138 -15.54 19.64 5.32
CA LYS A 138 -15.63 21.03 4.82
C LYS A 138 -16.57 21.87 5.69
N LEU A 139 -17.71 21.32 6.08
CA LEU A 139 -18.67 22.00 6.97
C LEU A 139 -18.13 22.12 8.41
N GLY A 140 -17.41 21.13 8.90
CA GLY A 140 -16.80 21.12 10.24
C GLY A 140 -15.53 21.99 10.37
N ARG A 141 -14.87 22.30 9.27
CA ARG A 141 -13.59 23.03 9.26
C ARG A 141 -13.58 24.37 10.01
N PRO A 142 -14.62 25.23 9.94
CA PRO A 142 -14.68 26.45 10.75
C PRO A 142 -14.64 26.18 12.25
N PHE A 143 -15.17 25.04 12.68
CA PHE A 143 -15.29 24.63 14.08
C PHE A 143 -14.12 23.77 14.58
N ARG A 144 -13.05 23.57 13.76
CA ARG A 144 -11.93 22.69 14.07
C ARG A 144 -11.26 22.95 15.43
N ARG A 145 -11.25 24.23 15.89
CA ARG A 145 -10.68 24.61 17.19
C ARG A 145 -11.47 24.07 18.38
N LEU A 146 -12.75 23.73 18.17
CA LEU A 146 -13.62 23.13 19.20
C LEU A 146 -13.47 21.61 19.29
N VAL A 147 -12.76 20.98 18.33
CA VAL A 147 -12.53 19.53 18.31
C VAL A 147 -11.42 19.18 19.30
N PRO A 148 -11.70 18.46 20.38
CA PRO A 148 -10.70 18.17 21.44
C PRO A 148 -9.62 17.15 20.99
N ASP A 149 -9.95 16.22 20.11
CA ASP A 149 -9.02 15.22 19.61
C ASP A 149 -8.10 15.83 18.53
N ALA A 150 -6.77 15.82 18.79
CA ALA A 150 -5.77 16.42 17.92
C ALA A 150 -5.71 15.75 16.54
N ARG A 151 -5.97 14.44 16.45
CA ARG A 151 -5.94 13.67 15.19
C ARG A 151 -7.12 14.07 14.29
N LEU A 152 -8.33 14.15 14.87
CA LEU A 152 -9.50 14.62 14.12
C LEU A 152 -9.34 16.07 13.68
N ARG A 153 -8.71 16.92 14.50
CA ARG A 153 -8.40 18.30 14.13
C ARG A 153 -7.44 18.33 12.94
N ALA A 154 -6.37 17.55 12.97
CA ALA A 154 -5.42 17.46 11.85
C ALA A 154 -6.11 16.94 10.57
N MET A 155 -7.00 15.96 10.67
CA MET A 155 -7.79 15.48 9.52
C MET A 155 -8.66 16.58 8.92
N LEU A 156 -9.31 17.41 9.75
CA LEU A 156 -10.09 18.56 9.28
C LEU A 156 -9.22 19.64 8.61
N GLU A 157 -8.01 19.85 9.10
CA GLU A 157 -7.04 20.80 8.52
C GLU A 157 -6.51 20.32 7.17
N MET A 158 -6.27 19.02 7.04
CA MET A 158 -5.81 18.38 5.79
C MET A 158 -6.91 18.28 4.72
N ALA A 159 -8.19 18.33 5.12
CA ALA A 159 -9.29 18.21 4.17
C ALA A 159 -9.21 19.30 3.08
N PRO A 160 -9.39 18.94 1.79
CA PRO A 160 -9.25 19.87 0.68
C PRO A 160 -10.33 20.97 0.75
N ARG A 161 -9.98 22.18 0.32
CA ARG A 161 -10.95 23.31 0.26
C ARG A 161 -12.01 23.09 -0.82
N ARG A 162 -11.63 22.43 -1.92
CA ARG A 162 -12.52 22.05 -3.02
C ARG A 162 -12.48 20.56 -3.20
N ILE A 163 -13.65 19.94 -3.31
CA ILE A 163 -13.77 18.51 -3.63
C ILE A 163 -13.92 18.45 -5.15
N PRO A 164 -13.05 17.73 -5.87
CA PRO A 164 -13.12 17.65 -7.34
C PRO A 164 -14.43 16.95 -7.77
N PRO A 165 -14.91 17.18 -9.01
CA PRO A 165 -16.06 16.43 -9.55
C PRO A 165 -15.74 14.92 -9.60
N VAL A 166 -16.76 14.08 -9.67
CA VAL A 166 -16.59 12.65 -9.93
C VAL A 166 -16.20 12.48 -11.40
N SER A 167 -15.17 11.69 -11.68
CA SER A 167 -14.88 11.25 -13.04
C SER A 167 -15.68 10.00 -13.36
N ARG A 168 -16.35 9.95 -14.50
CA ARG A 168 -17.00 8.76 -15.03
C ARG A 168 -16.00 7.79 -15.67
N ASN A 169 -14.77 8.23 -15.90
CA ASN A 169 -13.69 7.37 -16.38
C ASN A 169 -13.24 6.33 -15.34
N ASP A 170 -13.63 6.55 -14.07
CA ASP A 170 -13.41 5.59 -12.98
C ASP A 170 -14.46 4.46 -12.94
N ASP A 171 -15.52 4.55 -13.76
CA ASP A 171 -16.54 3.51 -13.84
C ASP A 171 -16.08 2.38 -14.76
N PRO A 172 -16.58 1.13 -14.57
CA PRO A 172 -16.20 -0.01 -15.42
C PRO A 172 -16.46 0.24 -16.91
N GLN A 173 -15.41 0.25 -17.71
CA GLN A 173 -15.46 0.48 -19.15
C GLN A 173 -14.11 0.19 -19.81
N VAL A 174 -14.09 0.16 -21.14
CA VAL A 174 -12.90 -0.01 -21.97
C VAL A 174 -12.63 1.25 -22.76
N PHE A 175 -11.40 1.72 -22.74
CA PHE A 175 -10.89 2.84 -23.53
C PHE A 175 -10.00 2.27 -24.63
N PRO A 176 -10.40 2.36 -25.90
CA PRO A 176 -9.61 1.82 -27.01
C PRO A 176 -8.29 2.57 -27.16
N ALA A 177 -7.28 1.86 -27.66
CA ALA A 177 -6.01 2.46 -28.03
C ALA A 177 -6.19 3.45 -29.19
N GLU A 178 -5.50 4.58 -29.17
CA GLU A 178 -5.38 5.48 -30.31
C GLU A 178 -4.38 4.86 -31.31
N GLY A 179 -4.88 4.40 -32.47
CA GLY A 179 -4.08 3.69 -33.47
C GLY A 179 -3.97 2.18 -33.24
N ALA A 180 -2.84 1.58 -33.57
CA ALA A 180 -2.62 0.15 -33.40
C ALA A 180 -2.49 -0.22 -31.92
N ARG A 181 -3.26 -1.22 -31.46
CA ARG A 181 -3.16 -1.71 -30.08
C ARG A 181 -1.84 -2.43 -29.85
N ARG A 182 -1.01 -1.90 -28.98
CA ARG A 182 0.30 -2.43 -28.58
C ARG A 182 0.21 -3.32 -27.35
N MET A 183 -0.70 -2.98 -26.42
CA MET A 183 -0.95 -3.75 -25.20
C MET A 183 -2.37 -3.50 -24.70
N ARG A 184 -2.85 -4.37 -23.80
CA ARG A 184 -4.11 -4.20 -23.07
C ARG A 184 -3.83 -4.21 -21.57
N VAL A 185 -4.23 -3.16 -20.87
CA VAL A 185 -3.91 -2.98 -19.45
C VAL A 185 -5.16 -2.71 -18.63
N ALA A 186 -5.22 -3.27 -17.42
CA ALA A 186 -6.23 -2.89 -16.44
C ALA A 186 -5.72 -1.71 -15.62
N LEU A 187 -6.50 -0.62 -15.53
CA LEU A 187 -6.19 0.48 -14.63
C LEU A 187 -6.81 0.23 -13.26
N MET A 188 -5.98 0.23 -12.23
CA MET A 188 -6.46 0.29 -10.86
C MET A 188 -6.83 1.73 -10.51
N THR A 189 -8.13 2.03 -10.44
CA THR A 189 -8.62 3.40 -10.18
C THR A 189 -8.41 3.87 -8.74
N GLY A 190 -8.12 2.94 -7.82
CA GLY A 190 -7.85 3.26 -6.41
C GLY A 190 -9.10 3.64 -5.60
N CYS A 191 -8.89 4.14 -4.39
CA CYS A 191 -9.98 4.53 -3.48
C CYS A 191 -9.95 6.03 -3.14
N ALA A 192 -8.93 6.51 -2.42
CA ALA A 192 -8.82 7.90 -2.00
C ALA A 192 -8.64 8.87 -3.18
N GLN A 193 -7.92 8.45 -4.22
CA GLN A 193 -7.67 9.20 -5.43
C GLN A 193 -8.97 9.57 -6.16
N ARG A 194 -9.95 8.66 -6.25
CA ARG A 194 -11.29 8.90 -6.82
C ARG A 194 -12.09 9.98 -6.07
N ALA A 195 -11.69 10.35 -4.86
CA ALA A 195 -12.32 11.39 -4.08
C ALA A 195 -11.51 12.70 -4.04
N LEU A 196 -10.18 12.62 -4.11
CA LEU A 196 -9.28 13.74 -3.89
C LEU A 196 -8.67 14.32 -5.18
N ASN A 197 -8.34 13.45 -6.15
CA ASN A 197 -7.60 13.81 -7.37
C ASN A 197 -8.08 12.98 -8.56
N THR A 198 -9.29 13.21 -9.02
CA THR A 198 -9.93 12.44 -10.10
C THR A 198 -9.23 12.60 -11.45
N ASP A 199 -8.51 13.71 -11.66
CA ASP A 199 -7.75 14.01 -12.86
C ASP A 199 -6.53 13.09 -13.10
N ILE A 200 -6.02 12.43 -12.06
CA ILE A 200 -4.88 11.51 -12.19
C ILE A 200 -5.24 10.30 -13.07
N ASN A 201 -6.38 9.67 -12.83
CA ASN A 201 -6.83 8.54 -13.65
C ASN A 201 -7.15 9.00 -15.07
N ASP A 202 -7.83 10.14 -15.23
CA ASP A 202 -8.13 10.72 -16.54
C ASP A 202 -6.87 11.00 -17.35
N ALA A 203 -5.82 11.53 -16.71
CA ALA A 203 -4.54 11.75 -17.36
C ALA A 203 -3.82 10.45 -17.71
N THR A 204 -3.86 9.46 -16.79
CA THR A 204 -3.28 8.13 -17.03
C THR A 204 -3.93 7.46 -18.24
N ILE A 205 -5.26 7.44 -18.32
CA ILE A 205 -6.00 6.87 -19.45
C ILE A 205 -5.60 7.58 -20.75
N ARG A 206 -5.63 8.92 -20.79
CA ARG A 206 -5.27 9.70 -21.99
C ARG A 206 -3.85 9.42 -22.48
N VAL A 207 -2.89 9.32 -21.56
CA VAL A 207 -1.49 9.07 -21.95
C VAL A 207 -1.33 7.65 -22.48
N LEU A 208 -1.87 6.65 -21.77
CA LEU A 208 -1.74 5.25 -22.16
C LEU A 208 -2.45 4.97 -23.50
N THR A 209 -3.66 5.49 -23.73
CA THR A 209 -4.38 5.30 -24.99
C THR A 209 -3.66 5.93 -26.17
N ARG A 210 -3.10 7.14 -26.01
CA ARG A 210 -2.25 7.81 -27.03
C ARG A 210 -0.99 7.02 -27.37
N LEU A 211 -0.45 6.28 -26.44
CA LEU A 211 0.72 5.43 -26.64
C LEU A 211 0.38 4.03 -27.20
N GLY A 212 -0.89 3.78 -27.52
CA GLY A 212 -1.34 2.54 -28.11
C GLY A 212 -1.74 1.46 -27.08
N ALA A 213 -1.98 1.81 -25.81
CA ALA A 213 -2.54 0.86 -24.86
C ALA A 213 -4.07 0.94 -24.84
N GLU A 214 -4.74 -0.20 -24.92
CA GLU A 214 -6.15 -0.32 -24.56
C GLU A 214 -6.24 -0.39 -23.03
N VAL A 215 -7.05 0.49 -22.42
CA VAL A 215 -7.16 0.59 -20.97
C VAL A 215 -8.54 0.08 -20.54
N VAL A 216 -8.58 -0.92 -19.65
CA VAL A 216 -9.81 -1.41 -19.05
C VAL A 216 -9.90 -1.01 -17.58
N VAL A 217 -11.03 -0.46 -17.18
CA VAL A 217 -11.46 -0.36 -15.80
C VAL A 217 -12.34 -1.56 -15.51
N ALA A 218 -11.79 -2.58 -14.86
CA ALA A 218 -12.44 -3.86 -14.67
C ALA A 218 -13.59 -3.77 -13.67
N GLU A 219 -14.74 -4.39 -14.02
CA GLU A 219 -15.88 -4.48 -13.12
C GLU A 219 -15.55 -5.32 -11.87
N GLY A 220 -15.86 -4.79 -10.68
CA GLY A 220 -15.59 -5.43 -9.41
C GLY A 220 -14.20 -5.14 -8.83
N ALA A 221 -13.31 -4.46 -9.58
CA ALA A 221 -12.06 -3.95 -9.03
C ALA A 221 -12.30 -2.69 -8.16
N GLY A 222 -11.49 -2.52 -7.13
CA GLY A 222 -11.67 -1.41 -6.18
C GLY A 222 -10.42 -1.05 -5.40
N CYS A 223 -10.55 -0.91 -4.08
CA CYS A 223 -9.42 -0.61 -3.18
C CYS A 223 -8.42 -1.77 -3.17
N CYS A 224 -7.11 -1.45 -3.14
CA CYS A 224 -6.06 -2.48 -3.03
C CYS A 224 -6.02 -3.21 -1.67
N GLY A 225 -6.70 -2.71 -0.65
CA GLY A 225 -6.64 -3.27 0.70
C GLY A 225 -5.48 -2.74 1.56
N ALA A 226 -4.56 -1.94 1.03
CA ALA A 226 -3.36 -1.48 1.75
C ALA A 226 -3.66 -0.82 3.10
N LEU A 227 -4.71 0.01 3.19
CA LEU A 227 -5.06 0.69 4.43
C LEU A 227 -5.40 -0.31 5.55
N THR A 228 -6.30 -1.24 5.29
CA THR A 228 -6.72 -2.27 6.26
C THR A 228 -5.59 -3.25 6.54
N HIS A 229 -4.78 -3.61 5.54
CA HIS A 229 -3.57 -4.41 5.70
C HIS A 229 -2.60 -3.79 6.69
N HIS A 230 -2.21 -2.52 6.48
CA HIS A 230 -1.30 -1.81 7.38
C HIS A 230 -1.90 -1.50 8.77
N MET A 231 -3.21 -1.62 8.93
CA MET A 231 -3.88 -1.61 10.23
C MET A 231 -3.94 -2.99 10.88
N GLY A 232 -3.45 -4.06 10.25
CA GLY A 232 -3.54 -5.43 10.75
C GLY A 232 -4.93 -6.06 10.60
N GLN A 233 -5.84 -5.41 9.88
CA GLN A 233 -7.20 -5.93 9.59
C GLN A 233 -7.12 -6.85 8.36
N ALA A 234 -6.62 -8.06 8.59
CA ALA A 234 -6.27 -9.00 7.53
C ALA A 234 -7.50 -9.42 6.70
N GLU A 235 -8.65 -9.68 7.35
CA GLU A 235 -9.88 -10.13 6.69
C GLU A 235 -10.41 -9.11 5.66
N GLU A 236 -10.53 -7.83 6.06
CA GLU A 236 -11.00 -6.77 5.16
C GLU A 236 -10.00 -6.49 4.04
N SER A 237 -8.71 -6.58 4.32
CA SER A 237 -7.66 -6.44 3.32
C SER A 237 -7.72 -7.56 2.30
N HIS A 238 -7.80 -8.80 2.77
CA HIS A 238 -7.90 -10.00 1.96
C HIS A 238 -9.16 -9.99 1.07
N ALA A 239 -10.31 -9.60 1.62
CA ALA A 239 -11.56 -9.48 0.85
C ALA A 239 -11.43 -8.46 -0.29
N SER A 240 -10.78 -7.31 -0.04
CA SER A 240 -10.53 -6.28 -1.06
C SER A 240 -9.59 -6.78 -2.15
N ALA A 241 -8.49 -7.43 -1.77
CA ALA A 241 -7.52 -8.01 -2.69
C ALA A 241 -8.13 -9.13 -3.53
N ALA A 242 -8.90 -10.05 -2.93
CA ALA A 242 -9.61 -11.13 -3.62
C ALA A 242 -10.58 -10.61 -4.68
N ALA A 243 -11.29 -9.51 -4.41
CA ALA A 243 -12.17 -8.89 -5.40
C ALA A 243 -11.38 -8.39 -6.61
N ASN A 244 -10.25 -7.72 -6.39
CA ASN A 244 -9.36 -7.26 -7.44
C ASN A 244 -8.77 -8.43 -8.26
N ILE A 245 -8.25 -9.46 -7.60
CA ILE A 245 -7.70 -10.65 -8.25
C ILE A 245 -8.75 -11.26 -9.20
N ARG A 246 -9.97 -11.51 -8.70
CA ARG A 246 -11.05 -12.09 -9.51
C ARG A 246 -11.44 -11.18 -10.67
N ALA A 247 -11.49 -9.86 -10.49
CA ALA A 247 -11.83 -8.91 -11.53
C ALA A 247 -10.78 -8.91 -12.65
N TRP A 248 -9.50 -8.79 -12.31
CA TRP A 248 -8.42 -8.74 -13.31
C TRP A 248 -8.17 -10.09 -13.99
N MET A 249 -8.30 -11.21 -13.27
CA MET A 249 -8.18 -12.54 -13.86
C MET A 249 -9.37 -12.87 -14.79
N ARG A 250 -10.54 -12.30 -14.57
CA ARG A 250 -11.65 -12.37 -15.52
C ARG A 250 -11.32 -11.67 -16.84
N GLU A 251 -10.74 -10.47 -16.80
CA GLU A 251 -10.24 -9.75 -17.97
C GLU A 251 -9.11 -10.52 -18.67
N LYS A 252 -8.19 -11.08 -17.90
CA LYS A 252 -7.06 -11.88 -18.40
C LYS A 252 -7.52 -13.11 -19.19
N ARG A 253 -8.52 -13.82 -18.65
CA ARG A 253 -9.07 -15.03 -19.27
C ARG A 253 -10.03 -14.75 -20.43
N GLY A 254 -10.58 -13.53 -20.51
CA GLY A 254 -11.42 -13.07 -21.61
C GLY A 254 -10.60 -12.55 -22.79
N ASP A 255 -10.48 -11.23 -22.88
CA ASP A 255 -9.81 -10.54 -23.99
C ASP A 255 -8.27 -10.44 -23.83
N GLY A 256 -7.72 -11.07 -22.81
CA GLY A 256 -6.30 -10.98 -22.45
C GLY A 256 -5.98 -9.74 -21.63
N LEU A 257 -4.89 -9.78 -20.87
CA LEU A 257 -4.38 -8.65 -20.09
C LEU A 257 -2.87 -8.77 -19.97
N ASP A 258 -2.16 -7.73 -20.36
CA ASP A 258 -0.69 -7.69 -20.35
C ASP A 258 -0.15 -7.14 -19.01
N ALA A 259 -0.86 -6.15 -18.39
CA ALA A 259 -0.46 -5.56 -17.13
C ALA A 259 -1.66 -5.04 -16.33
N VAL A 260 -1.49 -4.95 -15.01
CA VAL A 260 -2.31 -4.16 -14.09
C VAL A 260 -1.54 -2.90 -13.77
N VAL A 261 -2.01 -1.76 -14.28
CA VAL A 261 -1.36 -0.45 -14.11
C VAL A 261 -1.84 0.23 -12.84
N ILE A 262 -0.89 0.67 -12.05
CA ILE A 262 -1.14 1.34 -10.79
C ILE A 262 -0.39 2.69 -10.80
N ASN A 263 -1.11 3.79 -10.56
CA ASN A 263 -0.57 5.14 -10.53
C ASN A 263 -0.48 5.73 -9.11
N THR A 264 -0.49 4.84 -8.12
CA THR A 264 -0.35 5.17 -6.69
C THR A 264 0.63 4.19 -6.05
N SER A 265 1.84 4.63 -5.77
CA SER A 265 2.96 3.77 -5.37
C SER A 265 2.70 2.87 -4.15
N GLY A 266 1.96 3.35 -3.14
CA GLY A 266 1.58 2.53 -1.98
C GLY A 266 0.64 1.38 -2.34
N CYS A 267 -0.32 1.62 -3.24
CA CYS A 267 -1.18 0.56 -3.77
C CYS A 267 -0.37 -0.44 -4.60
N GLY A 268 0.57 0.05 -5.42
CA GLY A 268 1.44 -0.80 -6.25
C GLY A 268 2.25 -1.77 -5.40
N ASN A 269 2.79 -1.30 -4.28
CA ASN A 269 3.52 -2.15 -3.35
C ASN A 269 2.65 -3.31 -2.82
N THR A 270 1.41 -3.01 -2.43
CA THR A 270 0.48 -4.03 -1.91
C THR A 270 0.03 -5.01 -3.00
N VAL A 271 -0.29 -4.54 -4.22
CA VAL A 271 -0.72 -5.42 -5.31
C VAL A 271 0.41 -6.33 -5.76
N LYS A 272 1.65 -5.84 -5.83
CA LYS A 272 2.85 -6.65 -6.12
C LYS A 272 3.10 -7.73 -5.05
N ASP A 273 2.53 -7.59 -3.85
CA ASP A 273 2.65 -8.55 -2.74
C ASP A 273 1.43 -9.50 -2.60
N TYR A 274 0.42 -9.40 -3.45
CA TYR A 274 -0.76 -10.29 -3.39
C TYR A 274 -0.39 -11.77 -3.45
N GLY A 275 0.64 -12.14 -4.23
CA GLY A 275 1.12 -13.51 -4.30
C GLY A 275 1.58 -14.05 -2.94
N HIS A 276 2.21 -13.21 -2.10
CA HIS A 276 2.56 -13.56 -0.73
C HIS A 276 1.33 -13.58 0.18
N MET A 277 0.45 -12.58 0.09
CA MET A 277 -0.76 -12.49 0.92
C MET A 277 -1.69 -13.69 0.74
N PHE A 278 -1.73 -14.27 -0.46
CA PHE A 278 -2.63 -15.38 -0.83
C PHE A 278 -1.93 -16.75 -0.96
N ARG A 279 -0.69 -16.89 -0.48
CA ARG A 279 0.12 -18.11 -0.71
C ARG A 279 -0.51 -19.40 -0.22
N GLU A 280 -1.39 -19.33 0.78
CA GLU A 280 -2.13 -20.47 1.35
C GLU A 280 -3.63 -20.45 0.98
N ASP A 281 -4.04 -19.58 0.05
CA ASP A 281 -5.44 -19.40 -0.33
C ASP A 281 -5.75 -20.15 -1.64
N PRO A 282 -6.97 -20.59 -1.89
CA PRO A 282 -7.39 -21.14 -3.19
C PRO A 282 -7.11 -20.21 -4.38
N LEU A 283 -6.97 -18.90 -4.16
CA LEU A 283 -6.58 -17.93 -5.19
C LEU A 283 -5.06 -17.75 -5.35
N ALA A 284 -4.22 -18.56 -4.71
CA ALA A 284 -2.76 -18.38 -4.71
C ALA A 284 -2.15 -18.24 -6.12
N ALA A 285 -2.55 -19.10 -7.05
CA ALA A 285 -2.07 -19.06 -8.43
C ALA A 285 -2.48 -17.76 -9.15
N ASP A 286 -3.74 -17.36 -9.01
CA ASP A 286 -4.28 -16.13 -9.59
C ASP A 286 -3.63 -14.88 -8.98
N ALA A 287 -3.40 -14.90 -7.66
CA ALA A 287 -2.73 -13.83 -6.94
C ALA A 287 -1.27 -13.66 -7.38
N ALA A 288 -0.55 -14.76 -7.56
CA ALA A 288 0.83 -14.74 -8.06
C ALA A 288 0.89 -14.18 -9.50
N GLU A 289 -0.06 -14.54 -10.36
CA GLU A 289 -0.16 -14.01 -11.73
C GLU A 289 -0.48 -12.51 -11.71
N VAL A 290 -1.41 -12.05 -10.87
CA VAL A 290 -1.72 -10.63 -10.71
C VAL A 290 -0.52 -9.86 -10.20
N SER A 291 0.20 -10.37 -9.18
CA SER A 291 1.43 -9.75 -8.70
C SER A 291 2.49 -9.60 -9.77
N ALA A 292 2.65 -10.63 -10.62
CA ALA A 292 3.58 -10.61 -11.75
C ALA A 292 3.18 -9.61 -12.84
N MET A 293 1.88 -9.37 -13.06
CA MET A 293 1.36 -8.39 -14.00
C MET A 293 1.32 -6.95 -13.44
N ALA A 294 1.44 -6.77 -12.13
CA ALA A 294 1.35 -5.45 -11.50
C ALA A 294 2.53 -4.56 -11.91
N ARG A 295 2.23 -3.38 -12.46
CA ARG A 295 3.21 -2.40 -12.92
C ARG A 295 2.85 -1.01 -12.40
N ASP A 296 3.86 -0.27 -11.94
CA ASP A 296 3.69 1.17 -11.79
C ASP A 296 3.50 1.81 -13.17
N VAL A 297 2.75 2.89 -13.24
CA VAL A 297 2.52 3.61 -14.50
C VAL A 297 3.82 4.00 -15.19
N SER A 298 4.87 4.31 -14.43
CA SER A 298 6.20 4.65 -14.97
C SER A 298 6.89 3.47 -15.65
N GLU A 299 6.67 2.23 -15.19
CA GLU A 299 7.19 1.01 -15.84
C GLU A 299 6.56 0.83 -17.23
N VAL A 300 5.22 1.00 -17.32
CA VAL A 300 4.49 0.90 -18.57
C VAL A 300 4.85 2.03 -19.54
N LEU A 301 4.98 3.26 -19.05
CA LEU A 301 5.42 4.39 -19.85
C LEU A 301 6.82 4.16 -20.42
N LYS A 302 7.74 3.59 -19.66
CA LYS A 302 9.06 3.23 -20.14
C LYS A 302 9.01 2.18 -21.25
N GLU A 303 8.16 1.17 -21.12
CA GLU A 303 7.96 0.10 -22.13
C GLU A 303 7.35 0.67 -23.41
N LEU A 304 6.37 1.54 -23.30
CA LEU A 304 5.74 2.21 -24.45
C LEU A 304 6.65 3.25 -25.12
N ALA A 305 7.72 3.68 -24.42
CA ALA A 305 8.75 4.58 -24.89
C ALA A 305 8.21 5.79 -25.68
N PRO A 306 7.49 6.73 -25.05
CA PRO A 306 6.97 7.88 -25.75
C PRO A 306 8.14 8.71 -26.32
N ALA A 307 8.12 8.93 -27.64
CA ALA A 307 9.01 9.89 -28.26
C ALA A 307 8.51 11.30 -27.94
N ALA A 308 8.83 11.78 -26.74
CA ALA A 308 8.47 13.11 -26.31
C ALA A 308 9.75 13.93 -26.09
N GLU A 309 9.99 14.88 -26.99
CA GLU A 309 10.94 15.97 -26.72
C GLU A 309 10.18 17.09 -26.00
N ALA A 310 10.70 17.52 -24.87
CA ALA A 310 10.19 18.72 -24.23
C ALA A 310 10.49 19.93 -25.13
N PRO A 311 9.48 20.73 -25.53
CA PRO A 311 9.71 21.90 -26.40
C PRO A 311 10.65 22.92 -25.76
N GLU A 312 10.75 22.95 -24.44
CA GLU A 312 11.68 23.75 -23.67
C GLU A 312 12.23 22.95 -22.48
N PRO A 313 13.52 23.17 -22.09
CA PRO A 313 14.08 22.50 -20.93
C PRO A 313 13.40 23.00 -19.64
N LEU A 314 12.75 22.10 -18.93
CA LEU A 314 12.12 22.39 -17.65
C LEU A 314 13.08 22.06 -16.48
N ARG A 315 13.16 22.96 -15.51
CA ARG A 315 13.79 22.65 -14.22
C ARG A 315 12.77 21.97 -13.33
N VAL A 316 12.98 20.70 -13.04
CA VAL A 316 12.07 19.91 -12.20
C VAL A 316 12.78 19.46 -10.92
N ALA A 317 12.05 19.43 -9.80
CA ALA A 317 12.45 18.73 -8.59
C ALA A 317 11.70 17.40 -8.53
N TYR A 318 12.46 16.30 -8.51
CA TYR A 318 11.89 14.97 -8.39
C TYR A 318 11.97 14.47 -6.95
N HIS A 319 10.83 14.09 -6.36
CA HIS A 319 10.75 13.42 -5.07
C HIS A 319 10.30 11.97 -5.28
N ALA A 320 11.20 11.06 -4.98
CA ALA A 320 10.91 9.63 -5.05
C ALA A 320 9.99 9.22 -3.89
N ALA A 321 8.81 8.69 -4.20
CA ALA A 321 7.94 8.11 -3.17
C ALA A 321 8.62 6.89 -2.52
N CYS A 322 8.65 6.83 -1.19
CA CYS A 322 9.31 5.74 -0.46
C CYS A 322 8.83 4.35 -0.89
N SER A 323 7.51 4.18 -1.08
CA SER A 323 6.92 2.93 -1.56
C SER A 323 7.34 2.56 -2.99
N LEU A 324 7.61 3.53 -3.85
CA LEU A 324 8.15 3.28 -5.19
C LEU A 324 9.64 2.93 -5.12
N GLN A 325 10.42 3.76 -4.41
CA GLN A 325 11.86 3.61 -4.30
C GLN A 325 12.29 2.34 -3.56
N HIS A 326 11.68 2.11 -2.41
CA HIS A 326 12.13 1.06 -1.48
C HIS A 326 11.24 -0.17 -1.49
N GLY A 327 9.92 0.02 -1.67
CA GLY A 327 8.96 -1.08 -1.73
C GLY A 327 8.99 -1.79 -3.07
N GLN A 328 8.78 -1.06 -4.15
CA GLN A 328 8.77 -1.61 -5.51
C GLN A 328 10.15 -1.66 -6.16
N GLN A 329 11.12 -0.92 -5.64
CA GLN A 329 12.51 -0.82 -6.13
C GLN A 329 12.61 -0.32 -7.60
N GLU A 330 11.65 0.55 -8.00
CA GLU A 330 11.58 1.06 -9.36
C GLU A 330 12.44 2.32 -9.60
N ILE A 331 13.05 2.87 -8.57
CA ILE A 331 13.93 4.04 -8.67
C ILE A 331 15.37 3.60 -8.85
N GLY A 332 16.03 4.24 -9.79
CA GLY A 332 17.36 3.90 -10.28
C GLY A 332 17.33 3.43 -11.73
N ARG A 333 16.13 3.12 -12.25
CA ARG A 333 15.93 2.81 -13.68
C ARG A 333 15.54 4.03 -14.52
N ALA A 334 15.28 5.17 -13.88
CA ALA A 334 14.91 6.43 -14.53
C ALA A 334 16.11 7.39 -14.74
N HIS A 335 17.33 6.89 -14.58
CA HIS A 335 18.56 7.66 -14.85
C HIS A 335 19.26 7.09 -16.06
#